data_992c6e6a318fda7d2c0d8e2e35ae89d4
#
_entry.id   992c6e6a318fda7d2c0d8e2e35ae89d4
#
_cell.length_a   1.000
_cell.length_b   1.000
_cell.length_c   1.000
_cell.angle_alpha   90.00
_cell.angle_beta   90.00
_cell.angle_gamma   90.00
#
_symmetry.space_group_name_H-M   'P 1'
#
loop_
_entity.id
_entity.type
_entity.pdbx_description
1 polymer ?
#
loop_
_entity_poly.entity_id
_entity_poly.type
_entity_poly.pdbx_seq_one_letter_code
_entity_poly.pdbx_strand_id
1 'polypeptide(L)'
;NIVWAESKTAEPPASLPVTGGKFVEGISPFGITNFRGSNMQFGIKRVDRGRHMYIIGQTGTGKSGLLTLLTLSDIFHNQGFAVVDPHGDYATDIMQFIPESRINDVTYFNPADMENPIGFNPMEVYDQNMKGHTSSELVGVLKRMFESWGPRLEYILRYTILALLDTPDTTMLDITLMLTDVKFRKKIVDNVTDIVVKQFWTIEFASWNEKFATEAVAPILNKVGAFVANPMVRNIIGQPKSTFNVRKIMDEGKILIVNLSKGLMGEDNAAIMGALMVTKIQLSAMSRADIPRVEDRTPFYLYVDEFQNFATDSFAVILSEARKYGLNLTVANQYISQMPPEVKDAVFGNV
;
A
#
# COMPACT_ATOMS: atom_id res chain seq x y z
N ASN A 1 11.85 -39.51 24.90
CA ASN A 1 12.89 -38.56 25.32
C ASN A 1 13.33 -37.78 24.10
N ILE A 2 12.94 -36.53 24.04
CA ILE A 2 13.44 -35.58 23.03
C ILE A 2 14.76 -35.08 23.57
N VAL A 3 15.87 -35.46 22.95
CA VAL A 3 17.20 -34.92 23.27
C VAL A 3 17.36 -33.66 22.46
N TRP A 4 17.31 -32.53 23.12
CA TRP A 4 17.67 -31.23 22.52
C TRP A 4 19.21 -31.19 22.43
N ALA A 5 19.74 -31.29 21.21
CA ALA A 5 21.12 -30.92 20.97
C ALA A 5 21.16 -29.42 20.64
N GLU A 6 21.99 -28.66 21.36
CA GLU A 6 22.32 -27.30 20.94
C GLU A 6 22.90 -27.36 19.53
N SER A 7 22.26 -26.70 18.57
CA SER A 7 22.83 -26.57 17.22
C SER A 7 24.14 -25.83 17.35
N LYS A 8 25.22 -26.37 16.82
CA LYS A 8 26.50 -25.65 16.71
C LYS A 8 26.25 -24.39 15.92
N THR A 9 26.49 -23.23 16.50
CA THR A 9 26.43 -21.94 15.82
C THR A 9 27.39 -21.97 14.62
N ALA A 10 26.88 -21.57 13.44
CA ALA A 10 27.70 -21.54 12.24
C ALA A 10 28.69 -20.36 12.28
N GLU A 11 29.88 -20.59 11.74
CA GLU A 11 30.84 -19.50 11.53
C GLU A 11 30.29 -18.49 10.54
N PRO A 12 30.28 -17.18 10.89
CA PRO A 12 29.81 -16.16 9.96
C PRO A 12 30.71 -16.11 8.73
N PRO A 13 30.13 -15.91 7.53
CA PRO A 13 30.93 -15.81 6.31
C PRO A 13 31.86 -14.59 6.36
N ALA A 14 33.04 -14.69 5.78
CA ALA A 14 34.00 -13.59 5.71
C ALA A 14 33.47 -12.33 5.00
N SER A 15 32.46 -12.51 4.15
CA SER A 15 31.77 -11.42 3.41
C SER A 15 30.63 -10.77 4.21
N LEU A 16 30.40 -11.18 5.47
CA LEU A 16 29.32 -10.61 6.29
C LEU A 16 29.53 -9.09 6.48
N PRO A 17 28.55 -8.24 6.14
CA PRO A 17 28.67 -6.80 6.36
C PRO A 17 28.63 -6.47 7.85
N VAL A 18 29.79 -6.21 8.46
CA VAL A 18 29.91 -5.88 9.90
C VAL A 18 30.12 -4.38 10.09
N THR A 19 29.56 -3.84 11.17
CA THR A 19 29.65 -2.40 11.49
C THR A 19 30.68 -2.12 12.59
N GLY A 20 31.10 -3.14 13.35
CA GLY A 20 31.98 -2.97 14.49
C GLY A 20 31.38 -2.08 15.62
N GLY A 21 30.04 -2.01 15.70
CA GLY A 21 29.34 -1.17 16.66
C GLY A 21 29.34 0.33 16.35
N LYS A 22 29.73 0.71 15.12
CA LYS A 22 29.76 2.10 14.66
C LYS A 22 28.72 2.32 13.55
N PHE A 23 28.35 3.56 13.34
CA PHE A 23 27.57 3.95 12.17
C PHE A 23 28.40 3.72 10.88
N VAL A 24 27.83 2.97 9.94
CA VAL A 24 28.42 2.73 8.62
C VAL A 24 27.38 3.09 7.57
N GLU A 25 27.62 4.12 6.78
CA GLU A 25 26.67 4.70 5.83
C GLU A 25 26.05 3.67 4.85
N GLY A 26 26.85 2.70 4.41
CA GLY A 26 26.42 1.68 3.45
C GLY A 26 25.75 0.45 4.04
N ILE A 27 25.53 0.34 5.35
CA ILE A 27 25.02 -0.85 6.04
C ILE A 27 23.83 -0.50 6.93
N SER A 28 22.73 -1.24 6.80
CA SER A 28 21.62 -1.23 7.76
C SER A 28 21.80 -2.37 8.76
N PRO A 29 22.20 -2.09 10.02
CA PRO A 29 22.46 -3.11 11.03
C PRO A 29 21.13 -3.69 11.55
N PHE A 30 21.07 -5.01 11.78
CA PHE A 30 19.91 -5.67 12.35
C PHE A 30 20.22 -6.93 13.19
N GLY A 31 21.50 -7.29 13.36
CA GLY A 31 21.84 -8.48 14.10
C GLY A 31 23.22 -8.43 14.75
N ILE A 32 23.44 -9.38 15.63
CA ILE A 32 24.73 -9.61 16.32
C ILE A 32 25.08 -11.08 16.16
N THR A 33 26.32 -11.38 15.78
CA THR A 33 26.80 -12.78 15.69
C THR A 33 26.90 -13.38 17.10
N ASN A 34 26.71 -14.69 17.20
CA ASN A 34 26.83 -15.44 18.45
C ASN A 34 27.82 -16.61 18.35
N PHE A 35 28.76 -16.56 17.41
CA PHE A 35 29.72 -17.62 17.16
C PHE A 35 30.94 -17.51 18.06
N ARG A 36 31.20 -18.51 18.90
CA ARG A 36 32.37 -18.63 19.78
C ARG A 36 32.65 -17.38 20.62
N GLY A 37 31.60 -16.70 21.08
CA GLY A 37 31.75 -15.48 21.89
C GLY A 37 32.07 -14.22 21.06
N SER A 38 32.12 -14.31 19.75
CA SER A 38 32.23 -13.17 18.88
C SER A 38 30.86 -12.49 18.74
N ASN A 39 30.73 -11.27 19.27
CA ASN A 39 29.52 -10.46 19.22
C ASN A 39 29.71 -9.32 18.22
N MET A 40 29.86 -9.64 16.94
CA MET A 40 29.98 -8.63 15.89
C MET A 40 28.60 -8.18 15.43
N GLN A 41 28.35 -6.88 15.48
CA GLN A 41 27.16 -6.30 14.89
C GLN A 41 27.27 -6.37 13.35
N PHE A 42 26.23 -6.91 12.72
CA PHE A 42 26.16 -7.04 11.27
C PHE A 42 24.81 -6.56 10.72
N GLY A 43 24.74 -6.36 9.41
CA GLY A 43 23.54 -5.91 8.74
C GLY A 43 23.50 -6.31 7.28
N ILE A 44 22.62 -5.66 6.53
CA ILE A 44 22.52 -5.76 5.07
C ILE A 44 23.10 -4.50 4.42
N LYS A 45 23.80 -4.66 3.30
CA LYS A 45 24.21 -3.52 2.49
C LYS A 45 22.98 -2.80 1.95
N ARG A 46 22.97 -1.48 2.04
CA ARG A 46 21.80 -0.68 1.62
C ARG A 46 21.47 -0.86 0.14
N VAL A 47 22.48 -1.04 -0.72
CA VAL A 47 22.29 -1.33 -2.15
C VAL A 47 21.57 -2.65 -2.41
N ASP A 48 21.73 -3.64 -1.52
CA ASP A 48 21.09 -4.95 -1.65
C ASP A 48 19.60 -4.90 -1.22
N ARG A 49 19.21 -3.94 -0.37
CA ARG A 49 17.81 -3.73 0.00
C ARG A 49 16.92 -3.33 -1.18
N GLY A 50 17.52 -2.81 -2.26
CA GLY A 50 16.83 -2.54 -3.52
C GLY A 50 16.27 -3.80 -4.21
N ARG A 51 16.63 -5.00 -3.74
CA ARG A 51 16.08 -6.30 -4.20
C ARG A 51 14.88 -6.76 -3.39
N HIS A 52 14.34 -5.89 -2.54
CA HIS A 52 13.27 -6.18 -1.59
C HIS A 52 13.71 -7.12 -0.45
N MET A 53 12.84 -7.23 0.56
CA MET A 53 13.06 -8.13 1.71
C MET A 53 11.74 -8.80 2.08
N TYR A 54 11.79 -10.11 2.31
CA TYR A 54 10.67 -10.89 2.83
C TYR A 54 11.01 -11.45 4.21
N ILE A 55 10.19 -11.11 5.20
CA ILE A 55 10.34 -11.54 6.59
C ILE A 55 9.20 -12.49 6.93
N ILE A 56 9.55 -13.71 7.30
CA ILE A 56 8.58 -14.72 7.73
C ILE A 56 8.88 -15.19 9.14
N GLY A 57 7.84 -15.32 9.94
CA GLY A 57 7.96 -15.84 11.31
C GLY A 57 6.63 -15.79 12.05
N GLN A 58 6.44 -16.73 12.95
CA GLN A 58 5.25 -16.78 13.81
C GLN A 58 5.13 -15.56 14.71
N THR A 59 3.97 -15.35 15.33
CA THR A 59 3.77 -14.31 16.34
C THR A 59 4.78 -14.49 17.49
N GLY A 60 5.39 -13.39 17.93
CA GLY A 60 6.38 -13.41 19.02
C GLY A 60 7.80 -13.80 18.60
N THR A 61 8.09 -14.06 17.32
CA THR A 61 9.45 -14.44 16.86
C THR A 61 10.35 -13.25 16.54
N GLY A 62 9.87 -12.00 16.73
CA GLY A 62 10.67 -10.79 16.54
C GLY A 62 10.54 -10.10 15.19
N LYS A 63 9.53 -10.45 14.35
CA LYS A 63 9.29 -9.77 13.06
C LYS A 63 9.21 -8.25 13.19
N SER A 64 8.31 -7.76 14.05
CA SER A 64 8.11 -6.32 14.24
C SER A 64 9.38 -5.67 14.80
N GLY A 65 10.14 -6.36 15.68
CA GLY A 65 11.44 -5.88 16.14
C GLY A 65 12.46 -5.73 15.01
N LEU A 66 12.49 -6.66 14.04
CA LEU A 66 13.35 -6.55 12.86
C LEU A 66 12.91 -5.40 11.95
N LEU A 67 11.61 -5.24 11.72
CA LEU A 67 11.06 -4.10 10.98
C LEU A 67 11.46 -2.77 11.65
N THR A 68 11.30 -2.67 12.99
CA THR A 68 11.72 -1.50 13.77
C THR A 68 13.21 -1.21 13.59
N LEU A 69 14.10 -2.19 13.70
CA LEU A 69 15.54 -1.99 13.51
C LEU A 69 15.89 -1.46 12.12
N LEU A 70 15.26 -2.00 11.07
CA LEU A 70 15.48 -1.54 9.70
C LEU A 70 14.96 -0.11 9.50
N THR A 71 13.78 0.21 10.05
CA THR A 71 13.21 1.56 9.99
C THR A 71 14.04 2.57 10.77
N LEU A 72 14.54 2.21 11.95
CA LEU A 72 15.48 3.03 12.71
C LEU A 72 16.76 3.30 11.92
N SER A 73 17.27 2.29 11.22
CA SER A 73 18.41 2.48 10.31
C SER A 73 18.09 3.51 9.23
N ASP A 74 16.89 3.53 8.67
CA ASP A 74 16.49 4.51 7.66
C ASP A 74 16.34 5.93 8.25
N ILE A 75 15.83 6.04 9.47
CA ILE A 75 15.79 7.31 10.21
C ILE A 75 17.20 7.88 10.38
N PHE A 76 18.15 7.07 10.90
CA PHE A 76 19.54 7.48 11.12
C PHE A 76 20.28 7.81 9.82
N HIS A 77 19.94 7.17 8.70
CA HIS A 77 20.51 7.46 7.39
C HIS A 77 19.74 8.57 6.62
N ASN A 78 18.81 9.25 7.28
CA ASN A 78 17.99 10.31 6.69
C ASN A 78 17.26 9.88 5.41
N GLN A 79 16.73 8.65 5.38
CA GLN A 79 16.01 8.10 4.23
C GLN A 79 14.52 8.37 4.31
N GLY A 80 13.86 8.42 3.13
CA GLY A 80 12.41 8.43 3.04
C GLY A 80 11.85 7.01 3.15
N PHE A 81 10.76 6.86 3.89
CA PHE A 81 10.11 5.57 4.04
C PHE A 81 8.60 5.69 4.32
N ALA A 82 7.88 4.60 4.07
CA ALA A 82 6.51 4.43 4.54
C ALA A 82 6.40 3.16 5.41
N VAL A 83 5.58 3.25 6.44
CA VAL A 83 5.15 2.11 7.27
C VAL A 83 3.67 1.91 7.07
N VAL A 84 3.22 0.67 6.79
CA VAL A 84 1.81 0.28 6.78
C VAL A 84 1.61 -0.80 7.84
N ASP A 85 0.92 -0.42 8.91
CA ASP A 85 0.71 -1.25 10.08
C ASP A 85 -0.80 -1.45 10.35
N PRO A 86 -1.32 -2.68 10.22
CA PRO A 86 -2.72 -2.97 10.49
C PRO A 86 -3.08 -2.89 11.99
N HIS A 87 -2.11 -3.13 12.89
CA HIS A 87 -2.35 -3.16 14.32
C HIS A 87 -2.18 -1.78 14.98
N GLY A 88 -1.19 -1.02 14.55
CA GLY A 88 -0.87 0.32 15.05
C GLY A 88 0.27 0.37 16.07
N ASP A 89 0.68 -0.75 16.63
CA ASP A 89 1.75 -0.80 17.66
C ASP A 89 3.10 -0.40 17.05
N TYR A 90 3.47 -1.01 15.91
CA TYR A 90 4.70 -0.69 15.19
C TYR A 90 4.74 0.77 14.72
N ALA A 91 3.62 1.26 14.17
CA ALA A 91 3.50 2.66 13.74
C ALA A 91 3.68 3.64 14.92
N THR A 92 3.10 3.32 16.07
CA THR A 92 3.22 4.13 17.29
C THR A 92 4.64 4.11 17.86
N ASP A 93 5.28 2.94 17.88
CA ASP A 93 6.65 2.79 18.36
C ASP A 93 7.64 3.61 17.53
N ILE A 94 7.52 3.57 16.19
CA ILE A 94 8.42 4.32 15.32
C ILE A 94 8.31 5.83 15.52
N MET A 95 7.12 6.35 15.82
CA MET A 95 6.93 7.78 16.08
C MET A 95 7.80 8.30 17.22
N GLN A 96 8.11 7.47 18.21
CA GLN A 96 8.93 7.86 19.36
C GLN A 96 10.42 8.09 19.00
N PHE A 97 10.88 7.55 17.88
CA PHE A 97 12.25 7.63 17.42
C PHE A 97 12.49 8.70 16.34
N ILE A 98 11.46 9.40 15.92
CA ILE A 98 11.61 10.48 14.93
C ILE A 98 12.36 11.65 15.58
N PRO A 99 13.52 12.05 15.06
CA PRO A 99 14.28 13.16 15.63
C PRO A 99 13.56 14.50 15.32
N GLU A 100 13.78 15.48 16.18
CA GLU A 100 13.19 16.82 16.07
C GLU A 100 13.39 17.43 14.68
N SER A 101 14.56 17.20 14.08
CA SER A 101 14.91 17.71 12.74
C SER A 101 14.02 17.15 11.60
N ARG A 102 13.32 16.01 11.84
CA ARG A 102 12.47 15.35 10.86
C ARG A 102 10.98 15.33 11.21
N ILE A 103 10.57 15.96 12.31
CA ILE A 103 9.14 16.00 12.71
C ILE A 103 8.28 16.56 11.57
N ASN A 104 8.73 17.61 10.90
CA ASN A 104 8.00 18.24 9.78
C ASN A 104 8.01 17.41 8.49
N ASP A 105 8.78 16.34 8.42
CA ASP A 105 8.77 15.41 7.30
C ASP A 105 7.73 14.29 7.46
N VAL A 106 7.12 14.17 8.63
CA VAL A 106 6.22 13.07 8.95
C VAL A 106 4.79 13.39 8.53
N THR A 107 4.22 12.51 7.73
CA THR A 107 2.78 12.40 7.51
C THR A 107 2.27 11.21 8.31
N TYR A 108 1.46 11.44 9.33
CA TYR A 108 0.86 10.39 10.15
C TYR A 108 -0.60 10.17 9.74
N PHE A 109 -0.86 9.06 9.08
CA PHE A 109 -2.19 8.66 8.64
C PHE A 109 -2.83 7.75 9.69
N ASN A 110 -3.84 8.27 10.39
CA ASN A 110 -4.57 7.56 11.44
C ASN A 110 -6.09 7.74 11.26
N PRO A 111 -6.80 6.77 10.66
CA PRO A 111 -8.24 6.82 10.50
C PRO A 111 -9.05 6.91 11.79
N ALA A 112 -8.47 6.52 12.92
CA ALA A 112 -9.13 6.59 14.22
C ALA A 112 -9.19 8.03 14.80
N ASP A 113 -8.41 8.97 14.24
CA ASP A 113 -8.52 10.40 14.58
C ASP A 113 -9.73 11.01 13.87
N MET A 114 -10.88 10.98 14.56
CA MET A 114 -12.14 11.51 14.06
C MET A 114 -12.25 13.02 14.19
N GLU A 115 -11.43 13.65 15.03
CA GLU A 115 -11.45 15.09 15.26
C GLU A 115 -10.67 15.83 14.15
N ASN A 116 -9.59 15.21 13.67
CA ASN A 116 -8.73 15.79 12.64
C ASN A 116 -8.53 14.79 11.47
N PRO A 117 -9.59 14.46 10.71
CA PRO A 117 -9.51 13.45 9.68
C PRO A 117 -8.59 13.89 8.54
N ILE A 118 -7.54 13.12 8.32
CA ILE A 118 -6.61 13.32 7.20
C ILE A 118 -7.27 12.93 5.87
N GLY A 119 -7.24 13.82 4.88
CA GLY A 119 -7.81 13.55 3.57
C GLY A 119 -6.95 12.57 2.76
N PHE A 120 -7.59 11.53 2.23
CA PHE A 120 -6.98 10.60 1.29
C PHE A 120 -7.98 10.22 0.21
N ASN A 121 -7.78 10.73 -1.00
CA ASN A 121 -8.57 10.37 -2.17
C ASN A 121 -7.81 9.36 -3.04
N PRO A 122 -8.16 8.07 -3.00
CA PRO A 122 -7.52 7.06 -3.85
C PRO A 122 -7.72 7.32 -5.35
N MET A 123 -8.79 8.04 -5.72
CA MET A 123 -9.12 8.37 -7.10
C MET A 123 -8.36 9.60 -7.64
N GLU A 124 -7.61 10.31 -6.80
CA GLU A 124 -6.79 11.44 -7.25
C GLU A 124 -5.64 10.93 -8.14
N VAL A 125 -5.57 11.44 -9.37
CA VAL A 125 -4.58 11.04 -10.38
C VAL A 125 -3.62 12.18 -10.61
N TYR A 126 -2.32 11.93 -10.44
CA TYR A 126 -1.27 12.94 -10.65
C TYR A 126 -0.89 13.13 -12.12
N ASP A 127 -1.02 12.07 -12.93
CA ASP A 127 -0.78 12.06 -14.38
C ASP A 127 -1.99 11.47 -15.10
N GLN A 128 -2.57 12.22 -16.02
CA GLN A 128 -3.75 11.81 -16.78
C GLN A 128 -3.52 10.50 -17.56
N ASN A 129 -2.29 10.22 -17.97
CA ASN A 129 -1.92 8.97 -18.63
C ASN A 129 -2.05 7.73 -17.71
N MET A 130 -2.10 7.95 -16.39
CA MET A 130 -2.23 6.89 -15.40
C MET A 130 -3.68 6.51 -15.07
N LYS A 131 -4.69 7.15 -15.67
CA LYS A 131 -6.11 6.85 -15.38
C LYS A 131 -6.47 5.37 -15.57
N GLY A 132 -6.03 4.77 -16.66
CA GLY A 132 -6.28 3.36 -16.94
C GLY A 132 -5.68 2.44 -15.88
N HIS A 133 -4.43 2.71 -15.48
CA HIS A 133 -3.78 1.99 -14.39
C HIS A 133 -4.49 2.21 -13.06
N THR A 134 -4.79 3.47 -12.71
CA THR A 134 -5.52 3.80 -11.47
C THR A 134 -6.86 3.07 -11.42
N SER A 135 -7.63 3.06 -12.50
CA SER A 135 -8.91 2.33 -12.56
C SER A 135 -8.72 0.83 -12.35
N SER A 136 -7.73 0.23 -13.00
CA SER A 136 -7.45 -1.21 -12.87
C SER A 136 -7.04 -1.59 -11.45
N GLU A 137 -6.17 -0.79 -10.83
CA GLU A 137 -5.72 -1.02 -9.45
C GLU A 137 -6.86 -0.85 -8.45
N LEU A 138 -7.68 0.20 -8.58
CA LEU A 138 -8.84 0.41 -7.71
C LEU A 138 -9.86 -0.73 -7.83
N VAL A 139 -10.12 -1.20 -9.04
CA VAL A 139 -10.98 -2.38 -9.27
C VAL A 139 -10.38 -3.61 -8.57
N GLY A 140 -9.06 -3.82 -8.67
CA GLY A 140 -8.35 -4.90 -7.99
C GLY A 140 -8.48 -4.85 -6.47
N VAL A 141 -8.37 -3.65 -5.86
CA VAL A 141 -8.60 -3.48 -4.42
C VAL A 141 -10.06 -3.76 -4.05
N LEU A 142 -11.00 -3.17 -4.79
CA LEU A 142 -12.44 -3.33 -4.51
C LEU A 142 -12.91 -4.78 -4.71
N LYS A 143 -12.32 -5.53 -5.64
CA LYS A 143 -12.57 -6.97 -5.82
C LYS A 143 -12.49 -7.75 -4.50
N ARG A 144 -11.60 -7.37 -3.59
CA ARG A 144 -11.43 -8.02 -2.28
C ARG A 144 -12.65 -7.92 -1.37
N MET A 145 -13.53 -6.96 -1.61
CA MET A 145 -14.76 -6.79 -0.82
C MET A 145 -15.82 -7.84 -1.17
N PHE A 146 -15.64 -8.60 -2.26
CA PHE A 146 -16.67 -9.47 -2.79
C PHE A 146 -16.27 -10.94 -2.63
N GLU A 147 -17.15 -11.74 -2.05
CA GLU A 147 -17.00 -13.20 -1.97
C GLU A 147 -17.14 -13.87 -3.35
N SER A 148 -17.99 -13.29 -4.20
CA SER A 148 -18.19 -13.73 -5.58
C SER A 148 -17.94 -12.55 -6.52
N TRP A 149 -16.92 -12.70 -7.35
CA TRP A 149 -16.53 -11.73 -8.37
C TRP A 149 -16.88 -12.26 -9.76
N GLY A 150 -17.50 -11.42 -10.57
CA GLY A 150 -17.90 -11.82 -11.93
C GLY A 150 -17.59 -10.73 -12.96
N PRO A 151 -17.50 -11.13 -14.25
CA PRO A 151 -17.13 -10.20 -15.32
C PRO A 151 -18.04 -8.98 -15.43
N ARG A 152 -19.35 -9.15 -15.20
CA ARG A 152 -20.30 -8.04 -15.26
C ARG A 152 -20.07 -7.01 -14.17
N LEU A 153 -19.80 -7.47 -12.94
CA LEU A 153 -19.53 -6.59 -11.81
C LEU A 153 -18.25 -5.80 -12.05
N GLU A 154 -17.19 -6.47 -12.51
CA GLU A 154 -15.93 -5.83 -12.89
C GLU A 154 -16.13 -4.80 -13.98
N TYR A 155 -16.90 -5.13 -15.00
CA TYR A 155 -17.20 -4.27 -16.14
C TYR A 155 -17.90 -2.99 -15.68
N ILE A 156 -18.98 -3.09 -14.92
CA ILE A 156 -19.73 -1.93 -14.42
C ILE A 156 -18.83 -1.05 -13.54
N LEU A 157 -18.08 -1.67 -12.60
CA LEU A 157 -17.24 -0.94 -11.67
C LEU A 157 -16.09 -0.21 -12.39
N ARG A 158 -15.46 -0.86 -13.37
CA ARG A 158 -14.41 -0.27 -14.20
C ARG A 158 -14.90 0.96 -14.95
N TYR A 159 -16.04 0.87 -15.64
CA TYR A 159 -16.62 2.01 -16.37
C TYR A 159 -17.10 3.12 -15.43
N THR A 160 -17.56 2.77 -14.24
CA THR A 160 -17.91 3.74 -13.19
C THR A 160 -16.67 4.53 -12.77
N ILE A 161 -15.59 3.85 -12.40
CA ILE A 161 -14.36 4.49 -11.96
C ILE A 161 -13.74 5.34 -13.08
N LEU A 162 -13.66 4.82 -14.32
CA LEU A 162 -13.14 5.57 -15.47
C LEU A 162 -13.93 6.85 -15.74
N ALA A 163 -15.26 6.81 -15.66
CA ALA A 163 -16.08 7.99 -15.84
C ALA A 163 -15.87 9.04 -14.73
N LEU A 164 -15.72 8.58 -13.48
CA LEU A 164 -15.45 9.46 -12.35
C LEU A 164 -14.06 10.09 -12.45
N LEU A 165 -13.03 9.34 -12.88
CA LEU A 165 -11.66 9.85 -13.05
C LEU A 165 -11.54 10.95 -14.11
N ASP A 166 -12.50 11.07 -15.03
CA ASP A 166 -12.57 12.17 -16.00
C ASP A 166 -13.14 13.47 -15.41
N THR A 167 -13.77 13.39 -14.24
CA THR A 167 -14.39 14.55 -13.58
C THR A 167 -13.55 14.96 -12.36
N PRO A 168 -13.08 16.22 -12.28
CA PRO A 168 -12.35 16.70 -11.12
C PRO A 168 -13.14 16.57 -9.81
N ASP A 169 -12.41 16.44 -8.71
CA ASP A 169 -12.94 16.44 -7.34
C ASP A 169 -13.93 15.30 -7.02
N THR A 170 -13.95 14.25 -7.84
CA THR A 170 -14.72 13.03 -7.56
C THR A 170 -14.00 12.14 -6.54
N THR A 171 -14.79 11.37 -5.79
CA THR A 171 -14.33 10.50 -4.70
C THR A 171 -14.92 9.10 -4.82
N MET A 172 -14.49 8.17 -3.99
CA MET A 172 -15.10 6.83 -3.94
C MET A 172 -16.57 6.84 -3.49
N LEU A 173 -17.03 7.90 -2.80
CA LEU A 173 -18.46 8.06 -2.45
C LEU A 173 -19.32 8.19 -3.71
N ASP A 174 -18.76 8.78 -4.76
CA ASP A 174 -19.46 9.04 -6.01
C ASP A 174 -19.74 7.77 -6.83
N ILE A 175 -19.10 6.65 -6.50
CA ILE A 175 -19.39 5.34 -7.11
C ILE A 175 -20.86 4.99 -6.89
N THR A 176 -21.36 5.16 -5.68
CA THR A 176 -22.77 4.85 -5.35
C THR A 176 -23.73 5.83 -6.02
N LEU A 177 -23.38 7.12 -6.05
CA LEU A 177 -24.17 8.16 -6.71
C LEU A 177 -24.22 7.94 -8.23
N MET A 178 -23.12 7.57 -8.86
CA MET A 178 -23.06 7.27 -10.29
C MET A 178 -24.00 6.14 -10.68
N LEU A 179 -24.22 5.16 -9.79
CA LEU A 179 -25.08 4.01 -10.04
C LEU A 179 -26.56 4.26 -9.71
N THR A 180 -26.87 5.19 -8.81
CA THR A 180 -28.24 5.40 -8.30
C THR A 180 -28.87 6.71 -8.72
N ASP A 181 -28.14 7.81 -8.86
CA ASP A 181 -28.66 9.14 -9.19
C ASP A 181 -28.49 9.44 -10.68
N VAL A 182 -29.62 9.50 -11.40
CA VAL A 182 -29.63 9.80 -12.86
C VAL A 182 -29.08 11.19 -13.18
N LYS A 183 -29.35 12.19 -12.32
CA LYS A 183 -28.89 13.56 -12.57
C LYS A 183 -27.40 13.68 -12.34
N PHE A 184 -26.90 13.08 -11.27
CA PHE A 184 -25.45 13.01 -11.00
C PHE A 184 -24.73 12.27 -12.11
N ARG A 185 -25.21 11.09 -12.48
CA ARG A 185 -24.65 10.29 -13.60
C ARG A 185 -24.56 11.10 -14.88
N LYS A 186 -25.64 11.82 -15.26
CA LYS A 186 -25.62 12.66 -16.46
C LYS A 186 -24.51 13.71 -16.40
N LYS A 187 -24.38 14.43 -15.27
CA LYS A 187 -23.32 15.43 -15.07
C LYS A 187 -21.93 14.83 -15.26
N ILE A 188 -21.67 13.62 -14.71
CA ILE A 188 -20.40 12.94 -14.88
C ILE A 188 -20.18 12.55 -16.35
N VAL A 189 -21.15 11.91 -16.99
CA VAL A 189 -21.04 11.41 -18.36
C VAL A 189 -20.84 12.56 -19.38
N ASP A 190 -21.37 13.74 -19.12
CA ASP A 190 -21.16 14.92 -19.96
C ASP A 190 -19.67 15.32 -19.97
N ASN A 191 -18.92 15.08 -18.88
CA ASN A 191 -17.48 15.35 -18.77
C ASN A 191 -16.58 14.22 -19.32
N VAL A 192 -17.14 13.03 -19.59
CA VAL A 192 -16.35 11.88 -20.06
C VAL A 192 -15.77 12.16 -21.43
N THR A 193 -14.44 12.05 -21.55
CA THR A 193 -13.68 12.29 -22.78
C THR A 193 -13.49 11.01 -23.61
N ASP A 194 -13.35 9.86 -22.96
CA ASP A 194 -13.20 8.56 -23.61
C ASP A 194 -14.53 8.12 -24.26
N ILE A 195 -14.49 7.92 -25.59
CA ILE A 195 -15.67 7.57 -26.37
C ILE A 195 -16.26 6.21 -25.97
N VAL A 196 -15.45 5.25 -25.59
CA VAL A 196 -15.88 3.90 -25.20
C VAL A 196 -16.59 3.95 -23.85
N VAL A 197 -16.01 4.68 -22.88
CA VAL A 197 -16.63 4.91 -21.58
C VAL A 197 -17.94 5.65 -21.72
N LYS A 198 -17.98 6.68 -22.58
CA LYS A 198 -19.21 7.45 -22.87
C LYS A 198 -20.30 6.59 -23.51
N GLN A 199 -19.95 5.74 -24.47
CA GLN A 199 -20.89 4.82 -25.12
C GLN A 199 -21.49 3.81 -24.13
N PHE A 200 -20.69 3.27 -23.23
CA PHE A 200 -21.22 2.40 -22.18
C PHE A 200 -22.38 3.08 -21.43
N TRP A 201 -22.19 4.30 -20.95
CA TRP A 201 -23.19 5.00 -20.15
C TRP A 201 -24.39 5.50 -20.95
N THR A 202 -24.16 5.99 -22.20
CA THR A 202 -25.22 6.63 -23.01
C THR A 202 -26.02 5.65 -23.87
N ILE A 203 -25.45 4.49 -24.19
CA ILE A 203 -26.10 3.51 -25.06
C ILE A 203 -26.37 2.22 -24.27
N GLU A 204 -25.32 1.56 -23.76
CA GLU A 204 -25.48 0.23 -23.20
C GLU A 204 -26.24 0.29 -21.85
N PHE A 205 -25.73 1.01 -20.87
CA PHE A 205 -26.36 1.13 -19.55
C PHE A 205 -27.74 1.79 -19.66
N ALA A 206 -27.89 2.80 -20.53
CA ALA A 206 -29.16 3.49 -20.75
C ALA A 206 -30.23 2.59 -21.40
N SER A 207 -29.83 1.52 -22.09
CA SER A 207 -30.77 0.54 -22.68
C SER A 207 -31.29 -0.50 -21.68
N TRP A 208 -30.70 -0.60 -20.51
CA TRP A 208 -31.10 -1.58 -19.51
C TRP A 208 -32.44 -1.21 -18.90
N ASN A 209 -33.34 -2.19 -18.81
CA ASN A 209 -34.58 -1.98 -18.07
C ASN A 209 -34.26 -1.84 -16.56
N GLU A 210 -35.16 -1.19 -15.83
CA GLU A 210 -34.97 -0.84 -14.42
C GLU A 210 -34.67 -2.06 -13.53
N LYS A 211 -35.36 -3.18 -13.76
CA LYS A 211 -35.13 -4.41 -13.00
C LYS A 211 -33.72 -4.94 -13.20
N PHE A 212 -33.29 -5.05 -14.44
CA PHE A 212 -31.93 -5.54 -14.77
C PHE A 212 -30.87 -4.59 -14.24
N ALA A 213 -31.02 -3.28 -14.42
CA ALA A 213 -30.07 -2.30 -13.90
C ALA A 213 -29.95 -2.41 -12.37
N THR A 214 -31.05 -2.49 -11.64
CA THR A 214 -31.07 -2.64 -10.18
C THR A 214 -30.35 -3.92 -9.74
N GLU A 215 -30.65 -5.06 -10.36
CA GLU A 215 -30.00 -6.33 -10.04
C GLU A 215 -28.50 -6.32 -10.34
N ALA A 216 -28.09 -5.68 -11.44
CA ALA A 216 -26.69 -5.62 -11.87
C ALA A 216 -25.81 -4.76 -10.95
N VAL A 217 -26.36 -3.65 -10.41
CA VAL A 217 -25.60 -2.74 -9.54
C VAL A 217 -25.70 -3.07 -8.06
N ALA A 218 -26.69 -3.86 -7.63
CA ALA A 218 -26.93 -4.17 -6.22
C ALA A 218 -25.73 -4.72 -5.46
N PRO A 219 -24.91 -5.64 -6.02
CA PRO A 219 -23.71 -6.12 -5.32
C PRO A 219 -22.71 -5.00 -5.03
N ILE A 220 -22.52 -4.07 -5.99
CA ILE A 220 -21.61 -2.92 -5.82
C ILE A 220 -22.13 -2.01 -4.72
N LEU A 221 -23.42 -1.65 -4.78
CA LEU A 221 -24.07 -0.79 -3.77
C LEU A 221 -23.98 -1.40 -2.37
N ASN A 222 -24.20 -2.70 -2.23
CA ASN A 222 -24.12 -3.38 -0.94
C ASN A 222 -22.70 -3.34 -0.34
N LYS A 223 -21.69 -3.62 -1.11
CA LYS A 223 -20.30 -3.72 -0.60
C LYS A 223 -19.61 -2.35 -0.51
N VAL A 224 -19.59 -1.59 -1.60
CA VAL A 224 -19.00 -0.23 -1.61
C VAL A 224 -19.81 0.69 -0.70
N GLY A 225 -21.14 0.60 -0.72
CA GLY A 225 -22.02 1.37 0.15
C GLY A 225 -21.75 1.11 1.64
N ALA A 226 -21.58 -0.15 2.05
CA ALA A 226 -21.22 -0.50 3.42
C ALA A 226 -19.87 0.08 3.84
N PHE A 227 -18.87 0.02 2.96
CA PHE A 227 -17.54 0.57 3.21
C PHE A 227 -17.58 2.09 3.42
N VAL A 228 -18.22 2.82 2.52
CA VAL A 228 -18.33 4.29 2.61
C VAL A 228 -19.32 4.76 3.69
N ALA A 229 -20.20 3.89 4.19
CA ALA A 229 -21.08 4.20 5.29
C ALA A 229 -20.35 4.32 6.64
N ASN A 230 -19.18 3.67 6.79
CA ASN A 230 -18.35 3.81 7.98
C ASN A 230 -17.85 5.25 8.11
N PRO A 231 -18.12 5.97 9.24
CA PRO A 231 -17.74 7.37 9.39
C PRO A 231 -16.22 7.60 9.32
N MET A 232 -15.38 6.71 9.90
CA MET A 232 -13.93 6.81 9.85
C MET A 232 -13.44 6.76 8.41
N VAL A 233 -13.96 5.82 7.62
CA VAL A 233 -13.62 5.68 6.20
C VAL A 233 -14.10 6.89 5.41
N ARG A 234 -15.40 7.24 5.57
CA ARG A 234 -16.05 8.32 4.81
C ARG A 234 -15.39 9.67 5.00
N ASN A 235 -14.99 10.02 6.22
CA ASN A 235 -14.34 11.31 6.50
C ASN A 235 -12.97 11.43 5.83
N ILE A 236 -12.34 10.32 5.49
CA ILE A 236 -11.04 10.26 4.84
C ILE A 236 -11.19 10.25 3.32
N ILE A 237 -11.88 9.22 2.77
CA ILE A 237 -11.95 9.00 1.32
C ILE A 237 -13.02 9.87 0.62
N GLY A 238 -13.86 10.56 1.38
CA GLY A 238 -14.85 11.50 0.88
C GLY A 238 -14.29 12.92 0.67
N GLN A 239 -13.05 13.17 1.03
CA GLN A 239 -12.40 14.43 0.74
C GLN A 239 -11.93 14.46 -0.72
N PRO A 240 -12.32 15.46 -1.54
CA PRO A 240 -11.99 15.50 -2.95
C PRO A 240 -10.47 15.54 -3.23
N LYS A 241 -9.71 16.12 -2.31
CA LYS A 241 -8.25 16.21 -2.40
C LYS A 241 -7.59 15.59 -1.19
N SER A 242 -6.52 14.85 -1.44
CA SER A 242 -5.67 14.35 -0.38
C SER A 242 -4.93 15.52 0.30
N THR A 243 -4.79 15.47 1.62
CA THR A 243 -4.02 16.48 2.38
C THR A 243 -2.51 16.29 2.25
N PHE A 244 -2.08 15.18 1.67
CA PHE A 244 -0.68 14.86 1.40
C PHE A 244 -0.53 14.26 0.00
N ASN A 245 0.67 14.39 -0.55
CA ASN A 245 1.01 13.85 -1.87
C ASN A 245 2.08 12.78 -1.70
N VAL A 246 1.71 11.51 -1.95
CA VAL A 246 2.61 10.35 -1.79
C VAL A 246 3.82 10.45 -2.72
N ARG A 247 3.64 10.92 -3.97
CA ARG A 247 4.75 11.11 -4.91
C ARG A 247 5.76 12.13 -4.35
N LYS A 248 5.29 13.25 -3.82
CA LYS A 248 6.13 14.28 -3.21
C LYS A 248 6.85 13.76 -1.96
N ILE A 249 6.16 12.98 -1.11
CA ILE A 249 6.77 12.32 0.05
C ILE A 249 7.95 11.44 -0.38
N MET A 250 7.77 10.66 -1.45
CA MET A 250 8.82 9.79 -1.98
C MET A 250 10.00 10.58 -2.55
N ASP A 251 9.75 11.60 -3.35
CA ASP A 251 10.78 12.37 -4.05
C ASP A 251 11.61 13.25 -3.09
N GLU A 252 10.97 13.75 -2.03
CA GLU A 252 11.62 14.58 -1.00
C GLU A 252 12.23 13.74 0.14
N GLY A 253 12.16 12.41 0.09
CA GLY A 253 12.70 11.53 1.12
C GLY A 253 12.01 11.68 2.47
N LYS A 254 10.71 12.01 2.48
CA LYS A 254 9.89 12.21 3.68
C LYS A 254 9.37 10.88 4.24
N ILE A 255 8.60 10.95 5.31
CA ILE A 255 8.11 9.81 6.09
C ILE A 255 6.58 9.76 6.02
N LEU A 256 6.04 8.58 5.69
CA LEU A 256 4.61 8.29 5.76
C LEU A 256 4.37 7.14 6.75
N ILE A 257 3.67 7.40 7.83
CA ILE A 257 3.31 6.38 8.81
C ILE A 257 1.80 6.15 8.74
N VAL A 258 1.41 4.93 8.33
CA VAL A 258 0.02 4.51 8.16
C VAL A 258 -0.34 3.56 9.30
N ASN A 259 -1.02 4.10 10.30
CA ASN A 259 -1.58 3.36 11.42
C ASN A 259 -3.05 3.06 11.15
N LEU A 260 -3.37 1.82 10.80
CA LEU A 260 -4.75 1.46 10.44
C LEU A 260 -5.60 1.10 11.65
N SER A 261 -5.00 0.84 12.81
CA SER A 261 -5.71 0.59 14.09
C SER A 261 -6.92 -0.35 13.91
N LYS A 262 -6.71 -1.53 13.32
CA LYS A 262 -7.81 -2.44 12.90
C LYS A 262 -8.79 -2.75 14.02
N GLY A 263 -8.35 -2.70 15.28
CA GLY A 263 -9.22 -2.87 16.44
C GLY A 263 -10.31 -1.80 16.59
N LEU A 264 -10.09 -0.60 16.04
CA LEU A 264 -11.05 0.52 16.05
C LEU A 264 -11.83 0.61 14.74
N MET A 265 -11.14 0.44 13.60
CA MET A 265 -11.74 0.56 12.27
C MET A 265 -12.54 -0.69 11.84
N GLY A 266 -12.23 -1.86 12.40
CA GLY A 266 -12.66 -3.17 11.93
C GLY A 266 -11.71 -3.76 10.88
N GLU A 267 -11.57 -5.08 10.87
CA GLU A 267 -10.59 -5.80 10.06
C GLU A 267 -10.76 -5.55 8.57
N ASP A 268 -11.99 -5.68 8.05
CA ASP A 268 -12.28 -5.49 6.62
C ASP A 268 -11.99 -4.06 6.15
N ASN A 269 -12.41 -3.06 6.91
CA ASN A 269 -12.17 -1.65 6.57
C ASN A 269 -10.66 -1.33 6.60
N ALA A 270 -9.93 -1.82 7.60
CA ALA A 270 -8.48 -1.65 7.70
C ALA A 270 -7.76 -2.33 6.53
N ALA A 271 -8.18 -3.54 6.14
CA ALA A 271 -7.60 -4.25 5.01
C ALA A 271 -7.80 -3.51 3.69
N ILE A 272 -9.01 -2.99 3.43
CA ILE A 272 -9.31 -2.22 2.22
C ILE A 272 -8.56 -0.88 2.23
N MET A 273 -8.58 -0.15 3.34
CA MET A 273 -7.88 1.14 3.45
C MET A 273 -6.36 0.97 3.26
N GLY A 274 -5.78 -0.06 3.85
CA GLY A 274 -4.37 -0.39 3.68
C GLY A 274 -4.04 -0.80 2.24
N ALA A 275 -4.89 -1.60 1.59
CA ALA A 275 -4.72 -1.96 0.19
C ALA A 275 -4.80 -0.72 -0.73
N LEU A 276 -5.74 0.21 -0.47
CA LEU A 276 -5.82 1.49 -1.19
C LEU A 276 -4.54 2.33 -1.01
N MET A 277 -4.02 2.40 0.22
CA MET A 277 -2.79 3.15 0.51
C MET A 277 -1.57 2.52 -0.18
N VAL A 278 -1.39 1.20 -0.08
CA VAL A 278 -0.30 0.49 -0.76
C VAL A 278 -0.38 0.66 -2.27
N THR A 279 -1.59 0.57 -2.84
CA THR A 279 -1.84 0.85 -4.26
C THR A 279 -1.48 2.30 -4.63
N LYS A 280 -1.80 3.28 -3.78
CA LYS A 280 -1.43 4.67 -4.03
C LYS A 280 0.09 4.88 -4.00
N ILE A 281 0.79 4.22 -3.08
CA ILE A 281 2.26 4.23 -3.02
C ILE A 281 2.85 3.62 -4.31
N GLN A 282 2.30 2.49 -4.78
CA GLN A 282 2.68 1.85 -6.03
C GLN A 282 2.52 2.79 -7.23
N LEU A 283 1.33 3.34 -7.43
CA LEU A 283 1.03 4.24 -8.54
C LEU A 283 1.92 5.50 -8.50
N SER A 284 2.18 6.01 -7.30
CA SER A 284 3.11 7.13 -7.09
C SER A 284 4.54 6.76 -7.46
N ALA A 285 5.00 5.55 -7.14
CA ALA A 285 6.30 5.06 -7.57
C ALA A 285 6.37 4.91 -9.09
N MET A 286 5.37 4.28 -9.72
CA MET A 286 5.31 4.10 -11.18
C MET A 286 5.31 5.44 -11.93
N SER A 287 4.67 6.48 -11.38
CA SER A 287 4.67 7.82 -11.97
C SER A 287 6.08 8.46 -12.05
N ARG A 288 7.07 7.91 -11.30
CA ARG A 288 8.49 8.31 -11.40
C ARG A 288 9.15 7.90 -12.72
N ALA A 289 8.43 7.24 -13.61
CA ALA A 289 8.88 7.01 -14.98
C ALA A 289 9.20 8.31 -15.75
N ASP A 290 8.65 9.45 -15.29
CA ASP A 290 8.95 10.80 -15.81
C ASP A 290 10.37 11.29 -15.44
N ILE A 291 11.02 10.67 -14.44
CA ILE A 291 12.44 10.89 -14.11
C ILE A 291 13.28 9.97 -15.01
N PRO A 292 14.02 10.50 -16.01
CA PRO A 292 14.62 9.67 -17.07
C PRO A 292 15.66 8.67 -16.55
N ARG A 293 16.46 9.06 -15.56
CA ARG A 293 17.54 8.24 -15.03
C ARG A 293 17.13 7.58 -13.72
N VAL A 294 17.32 6.28 -13.63
CA VAL A 294 16.93 5.50 -12.43
C VAL A 294 17.69 5.94 -11.19
N GLU A 295 18.98 6.31 -11.36
CA GLU A 295 19.85 6.80 -10.30
C GLU A 295 19.44 8.14 -9.71
N ASP A 296 18.64 8.93 -10.44
CA ASP A 296 18.12 10.22 -9.96
C ASP A 296 16.83 10.05 -9.14
N ARG A 297 16.26 8.84 -9.08
CA ARG A 297 15.09 8.52 -8.29
C ARG A 297 15.51 8.28 -6.84
N THR A 298 15.08 9.16 -5.94
CA THR A 298 15.36 9.04 -4.50
C THR A 298 14.88 7.67 -4.00
N PRO A 299 15.75 6.83 -3.37
CA PRO A 299 15.33 5.57 -2.78
C PRO A 299 14.25 5.80 -1.72
N PHE A 300 13.20 4.99 -1.77
CA PHE A 300 12.11 5.03 -0.80
C PHE A 300 11.82 3.63 -0.30
N TYR A 301 11.67 3.46 1.01
CA TYR A 301 11.49 2.16 1.65
C TYR A 301 10.06 1.99 2.13
N LEU A 302 9.40 0.92 1.67
CA LEU A 302 8.04 0.58 2.10
C LEU A 302 8.07 -0.65 3.00
N TYR A 303 7.65 -0.46 4.23
CA TYR A 303 7.49 -1.51 5.24
C TYR A 303 6.02 -1.88 5.39
N VAL A 304 5.69 -3.15 5.19
CA VAL A 304 4.32 -3.64 5.32
C VAL A 304 4.32 -4.81 6.30
N ASP A 305 3.78 -4.58 7.50
CA ASP A 305 3.54 -5.66 8.45
C ASP A 305 2.22 -6.38 8.12
N GLU A 306 2.14 -7.66 8.46
CA GLU A 306 0.99 -8.53 8.13
C GLU A 306 0.54 -8.36 6.67
N PHE A 307 1.49 -8.43 5.76
CA PHE A 307 1.36 -8.11 4.33
C PHE A 307 0.20 -8.79 3.63
N GLN A 308 -0.18 -10.02 4.04
CA GLN A 308 -1.32 -10.75 3.49
C GLN A 308 -2.65 -9.96 3.59
N ASN A 309 -2.75 -9.03 4.54
CA ASN A 309 -3.96 -8.21 4.70
C ASN A 309 -4.13 -7.20 3.56
N PHE A 310 -3.07 -6.87 2.83
CA PHE A 310 -3.05 -5.81 1.83
C PHE A 310 -2.72 -6.31 0.43
N ALA A 311 -2.21 -7.54 0.31
CA ALA A 311 -1.79 -8.12 -0.97
C ALA A 311 -2.97 -8.24 -1.94
N THR A 312 -2.85 -7.59 -3.10
CA THR A 312 -3.75 -7.70 -4.26
C THR A 312 -3.02 -8.47 -5.37
N ASP A 313 -3.75 -8.92 -6.40
CA ASP A 313 -3.13 -9.59 -7.56
C ASP A 313 -2.09 -8.68 -8.23
N SER A 314 -2.34 -7.37 -8.27
CA SER A 314 -1.42 -6.37 -8.81
C SER A 314 -0.15 -6.18 -7.97
N PHE A 315 -0.13 -6.66 -6.72
CA PHE A 315 1.07 -6.57 -5.89
C PHE A 315 2.23 -7.44 -6.44
N ALA A 316 1.93 -8.48 -7.19
CA ALA A 316 2.94 -9.27 -7.90
C ALA A 316 3.73 -8.41 -8.90
N VAL A 317 3.04 -7.46 -9.56
CA VAL A 317 3.66 -6.49 -10.48
C VAL A 317 4.58 -5.53 -9.74
N ILE A 318 4.17 -5.06 -8.54
CA ILE A 318 5.03 -4.20 -7.71
C ILE A 318 6.35 -4.90 -7.41
N LEU A 319 6.31 -6.14 -6.92
CA LEU A 319 7.50 -6.89 -6.57
C LEU A 319 8.48 -7.08 -7.75
N SER A 320 7.96 -7.18 -8.97
CA SER A 320 8.80 -7.33 -10.16
C SER A 320 9.35 -6.00 -10.70
N GLU A 321 8.66 -4.89 -10.48
CA GLU A 321 8.96 -3.61 -11.15
C GLU A 321 9.38 -2.46 -10.25
N ALA A 322 9.02 -2.48 -8.96
CA ALA A 322 9.17 -1.35 -8.04
C ALA A 322 10.62 -0.83 -7.94
N ARG A 323 11.60 -1.72 -8.07
CA ARG A 323 13.02 -1.38 -8.07
C ARG A 323 13.37 -0.33 -9.13
N LYS A 324 12.77 -0.42 -10.33
CA LYS A 324 13.00 0.55 -11.42
C LYS A 324 12.61 1.96 -11.00
N TYR A 325 11.65 2.07 -10.10
CA TYR A 325 11.08 3.35 -9.66
C TYR A 325 11.64 3.83 -8.32
N GLY A 326 12.70 3.18 -7.82
CA GLY A 326 13.33 3.52 -6.55
C GLY A 326 12.49 3.14 -5.32
N LEU A 327 11.52 2.22 -5.45
CA LEU A 327 10.72 1.72 -4.34
C LEU A 327 11.27 0.38 -3.85
N ASN A 328 11.68 0.31 -2.59
CA ASN A 328 12.27 -0.85 -1.95
C ASN A 328 11.28 -1.41 -0.92
N LEU A 329 10.85 -2.66 -1.10
CA LEU A 329 9.84 -3.27 -0.23
C LEU A 329 10.49 -4.13 0.85
N THR A 330 9.95 -4.03 2.06
CA THR A 330 10.18 -4.95 3.17
C THR A 330 8.82 -5.41 3.65
N VAL A 331 8.46 -6.65 3.36
CA VAL A 331 7.14 -7.21 3.69
C VAL A 331 7.27 -8.33 4.69
N ALA A 332 6.34 -8.39 5.65
CA ALA A 332 6.34 -9.39 6.71
C ALA A 332 5.00 -10.11 6.80
N ASN A 333 5.03 -11.43 7.03
CA ASN A 333 3.85 -12.22 7.38
C ASN A 333 4.19 -13.42 8.28
N GLN A 334 3.17 -14.13 8.74
CA GLN A 334 3.36 -15.21 9.71
C GLN A 334 3.73 -16.55 9.04
N TYR A 335 3.09 -16.89 7.92
CA TYR A 335 3.35 -18.12 7.18
C TYR A 335 2.97 -17.99 5.70
N ILE A 336 3.65 -18.74 4.86
CA ILE A 336 3.59 -18.63 3.38
C ILE A 336 2.19 -18.82 2.80
N SER A 337 1.40 -19.75 3.37
CA SER A 337 0.06 -20.08 2.85
C SER A 337 -0.99 -18.98 3.06
N GLN A 338 -0.65 -17.88 3.76
CA GLN A 338 -1.52 -16.70 3.85
C GLN A 338 -1.56 -15.88 2.56
N MET A 339 -0.57 -16.05 1.69
CA MET A 339 -0.48 -15.27 0.45
C MET A 339 -1.24 -15.93 -0.70
N PRO A 340 -1.91 -15.13 -1.57
CA PRO A 340 -2.39 -15.63 -2.85
C PRO A 340 -1.26 -16.27 -3.67
N PRO A 341 -1.53 -17.32 -4.48
CA PRO A 341 -0.50 -18.03 -5.23
C PRO A 341 0.37 -17.11 -6.10
N GLU A 342 -0.23 -16.18 -6.82
CA GLU A 342 0.46 -15.24 -7.72
C GLU A 342 1.43 -14.32 -6.94
N VAL A 343 1.00 -13.85 -5.78
CA VAL A 343 1.83 -13.00 -4.90
C VAL A 343 2.97 -13.81 -4.29
N LYS A 344 2.69 -15.04 -3.87
CA LYS A 344 3.71 -15.95 -3.36
C LYS A 344 4.81 -16.20 -4.40
N ASP A 345 4.43 -16.54 -5.63
CA ASP A 345 5.38 -16.80 -6.72
C ASP A 345 6.20 -15.54 -7.05
N ALA A 346 5.59 -14.36 -7.01
CA ALA A 346 6.29 -13.09 -7.20
C ALA A 346 7.27 -12.78 -6.07
N VAL A 347 6.93 -13.07 -4.80
CA VAL A 347 7.84 -12.91 -3.66
C VAL A 347 9.07 -13.80 -3.85
N PHE A 348 8.90 -15.10 -4.09
CA PHE A 348 10.03 -16.01 -4.24
C PHE A 348 10.83 -15.84 -5.54
N GLY A 349 10.26 -15.17 -6.55
CA GLY A 349 10.95 -14.87 -7.81
C GLY A 349 11.74 -13.55 -7.80
N ASN A 350 11.44 -12.60 -6.90
CA ASN A 350 11.98 -11.24 -6.96
C ASN A 350 12.64 -10.74 -5.66
N VAL A 351 12.57 -11.50 -4.56
CA VAL A 351 13.06 -11.08 -3.23
C VAL A 351 14.24 -11.93 -2.78
#